data_23d59ca4635c268ea0bdefbfe576aa45
#
_entry.id   23d59ca4635c268ea0bdefbfe576aa45
#
_cell.length_a   1.000
_cell.length_b   1.000
_cell.length_c   1.000
_cell.angle_alpha   90.00
_cell.angle_beta   90.00
_cell.angle_gamma   90.00
#
_symmetry.space_group_name_H-M   'P 1'
#
loop_
_entity.id
_entity.type
_entity.pdbx_description
1 polymer ?
#
loop_
_entity_poly.entity_id
_entity_poly.type
_entity_poly.pdbx_seq_one_letter_code
_entity_poly.pdbx_strand_id
1 'polypeptide(L)'
;GFLEPDMILKPDLSTTTAAPWAADGTLQIIHDAFDQKGRPVGASPRNVLKRVCELYAKEGWKPVVAPEMEFYLVARNIDPAKPIEPMVGRTGRNSAGRQAYSLSAIDDYGPVIDDIYEFAEIQGFEIDGITQEGGAGQLEINLRHGDPVKLADEVFFFKRLIREAALKHDCFATFMAKPIEGEPGSAMHVHHSVIDANGRNLFNGKGGGETDAFFHFIGGLQEHMPSAIAVIAPYVNSYRRYVPDSAAPVNLEWGRDNRTTGIRIPISEPSARRIENRLPGMDCNPY
;
A
#
# COMPACT_ATOMS: atom_id res chain seq x y z
N GLY A 1 -7.05 -14.63 33.79
CA GLY A 1 -5.83 -14.36 33.06
C GLY A 1 -5.95 -14.83 31.62
N PHE A 2 -5.55 -13.98 30.68
CA PHE A 2 -5.48 -14.38 29.29
C PHE A 2 -4.35 -15.39 29.15
N LEU A 3 -4.67 -16.63 28.76
CA LEU A 3 -3.70 -17.61 28.33
C LEU A 3 -3.42 -17.33 26.85
N GLU A 4 -2.42 -16.52 26.57
CA GLU A 4 -1.86 -16.39 25.21
C GLU A 4 -0.69 -17.36 25.09
N PRO A 5 -0.88 -18.49 24.40
CA PRO A 5 0.22 -19.41 24.16
C PRO A 5 1.23 -18.79 23.19
N ASP A 6 2.51 -19.12 23.37
CA ASP A 6 3.56 -18.72 22.44
C ASP A 6 3.25 -19.25 21.04
N MET A 7 3.57 -18.46 20.05
CA MET A 7 3.55 -18.84 18.63
C MET A 7 4.95 -19.23 18.17
N ILE A 8 5.00 -20.13 17.20
CA ILE A 8 6.24 -20.55 16.54
C ILE A 8 6.33 -19.78 15.24
N LEU A 9 7.41 -19.02 15.06
CA LEU A 9 7.71 -18.33 13.81
C LEU A 9 8.59 -19.20 12.93
N LYS A 10 8.16 -19.44 11.68
CA LYS A 10 8.94 -20.18 10.69
C LYS A 10 9.32 -19.25 9.54
N PRO A 11 10.62 -19.15 9.19
CA PRO A 11 11.06 -18.29 8.11
C PRO A 11 10.54 -18.78 6.76
N ASP A 12 10.04 -17.86 5.96
CA ASP A 12 9.79 -18.08 4.54
C ASP A 12 11.03 -17.62 3.77
N LEU A 13 11.91 -18.56 3.43
CA LEU A 13 13.21 -18.26 2.80
C LEU A 13 13.05 -17.61 1.41
N SER A 14 11.90 -17.74 0.77
CA SER A 14 11.61 -17.06 -0.51
C SER A 14 11.54 -15.55 -0.38
N THR A 15 11.33 -15.03 0.85
CA THR A 15 11.27 -13.60 1.16
C THR A 15 12.60 -13.01 1.60
N THR A 16 13.69 -13.79 1.54
CA THR A 16 15.01 -13.32 1.97
C THR A 16 15.49 -12.16 1.10
N THR A 17 15.79 -11.04 1.73
CA THR A 17 16.33 -9.86 1.05
C THR A 17 17.36 -9.14 1.91
N ALA A 18 18.21 -8.31 1.28
CA ALA A 18 19.22 -7.54 1.99
C ALA A 18 18.58 -6.35 2.75
N ALA A 19 19.30 -5.88 3.78
CA ALA A 19 19.05 -4.59 4.42
C ALA A 19 20.19 -3.63 4.04
N PRO A 20 20.11 -2.93 2.88
CA PRO A 20 21.24 -2.21 2.30
C PRO A 20 21.73 -1.01 3.13
N TRP A 21 20.89 -0.51 4.05
CA TRP A 21 21.26 0.55 4.99
C TRP A 21 22.06 0.07 6.20
N ALA A 22 22.15 -1.24 6.43
CA ALA A 22 22.90 -1.77 7.56
C ALA A 22 24.41 -1.73 7.28
N ALA A 23 25.21 -1.38 8.32
CA ALA A 23 26.66 -1.27 8.21
C ALA A 23 27.34 -2.62 7.88
N ASP A 24 26.78 -3.72 8.40
CA ASP A 24 27.24 -5.09 8.15
C ASP A 24 26.26 -5.82 7.22
N GLY A 25 26.72 -6.86 6.54
CA GLY A 25 25.87 -7.70 5.68
C GLY A 25 24.70 -8.29 6.46
N THR A 26 23.53 -7.64 6.35
CA THR A 26 22.32 -8.00 7.08
C THR A 26 21.25 -8.49 6.12
N LEU A 27 20.61 -9.60 6.47
CA LEU A 27 19.44 -10.13 5.76
C LEU A 27 18.16 -9.96 6.60
N GLN A 28 17.06 -9.76 5.94
CA GLN A 28 15.72 -9.76 6.54
C GLN A 28 14.86 -10.82 5.87
N ILE A 29 14.03 -11.49 6.67
CA ILE A 29 13.20 -12.61 6.21
C ILE A 29 11.85 -12.49 6.91
N ILE A 30 10.76 -12.69 6.17
CA ILE A 30 9.42 -12.76 6.73
C ILE A 30 9.18 -14.15 7.32
N HIS A 31 8.48 -14.20 8.45
CA HIS A 31 8.13 -15.43 9.12
C HIS A 31 6.62 -15.62 9.14
N ASP A 32 6.18 -16.83 8.86
CA ASP A 32 4.80 -17.25 9.10
C ASP A 32 4.60 -17.69 10.56
N ALA A 33 3.45 -17.38 11.13
CA ALA A 33 3.10 -17.73 12.50
C ALA A 33 2.34 -19.07 12.56
N PHE A 34 2.78 -19.95 13.45
CA PHE A 34 2.19 -21.26 13.72
C PHE A 34 1.88 -21.43 15.21
N ASP A 35 0.88 -22.23 15.52
CA ASP A 35 0.61 -22.65 16.87
C ASP A 35 1.62 -23.74 17.34
N GLN A 36 1.57 -24.11 18.62
CA GLN A 36 2.44 -25.14 19.20
C GLN A 36 2.23 -26.55 18.61
N LYS A 37 1.13 -26.77 17.86
CA LYS A 37 0.84 -28.01 17.13
C LYS A 37 1.29 -27.95 15.69
N GLY A 38 1.97 -26.87 15.29
CA GLY A 38 2.45 -26.67 13.91
C GLY A 38 1.38 -26.29 12.91
N ARG A 39 0.19 -25.85 13.33
CA ARG A 39 -0.87 -25.38 12.45
C ARG A 39 -0.71 -23.88 12.22
N PRO A 40 -0.94 -23.35 10.99
CA PRO A 40 -0.93 -21.92 10.75
C PRO A 40 -1.89 -21.17 11.68
N VAL A 41 -1.45 -20.06 12.27
CA VAL A 41 -2.32 -19.21 13.09
C VAL A 41 -3.34 -18.54 12.19
N GLY A 42 -4.63 -18.85 12.43
CA GLY A 42 -5.73 -18.43 11.56
C GLY A 42 -5.95 -16.91 11.50
N ALA A 43 -5.57 -16.18 12.53
CA ALA A 43 -5.70 -14.72 12.63
C ALA A 43 -4.44 -13.97 12.13
N SER A 44 -3.34 -14.67 11.80
CA SER A 44 -2.17 -14.03 11.22
C SER A 44 -2.50 -13.46 9.84
N PRO A 45 -2.32 -12.15 9.59
CA PRO A 45 -2.74 -11.51 8.34
C PRO A 45 -2.19 -12.19 7.08
N ARG A 46 -0.89 -12.51 7.06
CA ARG A 46 -0.26 -13.20 5.94
C ARG A 46 -0.90 -14.58 5.68
N ASN A 47 -1.22 -15.34 6.75
CA ASN A 47 -1.91 -16.61 6.63
C ASN A 47 -3.37 -16.44 6.14
N VAL A 48 -4.03 -15.33 6.50
CA VAL A 48 -5.37 -14.99 5.98
C VAL A 48 -5.29 -14.77 4.47
N LEU A 49 -4.35 -13.94 4.00
CA LEU A 49 -4.17 -13.66 2.57
C LEU A 49 -3.84 -14.94 1.79
N LYS A 50 -2.93 -15.79 2.29
CA LYS A 50 -2.61 -17.09 1.66
C LYS A 50 -3.86 -17.94 1.48
N ARG A 51 -4.71 -18.05 2.52
CA ARG A 51 -5.98 -18.81 2.42
C ARG A 51 -6.95 -18.22 1.40
N VAL A 52 -7.03 -16.90 1.30
CA VAL A 52 -7.86 -16.24 0.27
C VAL A 52 -7.34 -16.59 -1.13
N CYS A 53 -6.03 -16.52 -1.36
CA CYS A 53 -5.43 -16.94 -2.63
C CYS A 53 -5.71 -18.42 -2.97
N GLU A 54 -5.71 -19.30 -1.95
CA GLU A 54 -6.10 -20.72 -2.14
C GLU A 54 -7.57 -20.89 -2.56
N LEU A 55 -8.48 -20.01 -2.12
CA LEU A 55 -9.87 -20.04 -2.59
C LEU A 55 -9.96 -19.69 -4.07
N TYR A 56 -9.23 -18.68 -4.54
CA TYR A 56 -9.15 -18.38 -5.97
C TYR A 56 -8.55 -19.54 -6.77
N ALA A 57 -7.49 -20.17 -6.26
CA ALA A 57 -6.84 -21.28 -6.93
C ALA A 57 -7.77 -22.50 -7.12
N LYS A 58 -8.71 -22.75 -6.19
CA LYS A 58 -9.72 -23.82 -6.33
C LYS A 58 -10.65 -23.61 -7.51
N GLU A 59 -10.91 -22.35 -7.87
CA GLU A 59 -11.71 -21.99 -9.05
C GLU A 59 -10.86 -21.93 -10.34
N GLY A 60 -9.57 -22.23 -10.26
CA GLY A 60 -8.64 -22.08 -11.37
C GLY A 60 -8.31 -20.61 -11.69
N TRP A 61 -8.47 -19.73 -10.72
CA TRP A 61 -8.26 -18.29 -10.85
C TRP A 61 -7.01 -17.84 -10.08
N LYS A 62 -6.45 -16.72 -10.52
CA LYS A 62 -5.35 -16.05 -9.85
C LYS A 62 -5.67 -14.57 -9.66
N PRO A 63 -5.75 -14.07 -8.43
CA PRO A 63 -5.86 -12.63 -8.19
C PRO A 63 -4.54 -11.92 -8.57
N VAL A 64 -4.67 -10.72 -9.10
CA VAL A 64 -3.56 -9.83 -9.44
C VAL A 64 -3.85 -8.48 -8.81
N VAL A 65 -2.90 -7.94 -8.08
CA VAL A 65 -3.05 -6.66 -7.38
C VAL A 65 -1.92 -5.69 -7.75
N ALA A 66 -2.18 -4.40 -7.57
CA ALA A 66 -1.17 -3.35 -7.62
C ALA A 66 -1.47 -2.34 -6.50
N PRO A 67 -0.62 -2.25 -5.47
CA PRO A 67 -0.76 -1.24 -4.43
C PRO A 67 -0.11 0.08 -4.86
N GLU A 68 -0.77 1.20 -4.51
CA GLU A 68 -0.21 2.56 -4.53
C GLU A 68 0.14 2.94 -3.09
N MET A 69 1.36 3.38 -2.84
CA MET A 69 1.85 3.65 -1.50
C MET A 69 2.05 5.15 -1.30
N GLU A 70 1.13 5.82 -0.64
CA GLU A 70 1.27 7.23 -0.27
C GLU A 70 1.96 7.39 1.09
N PHE A 71 2.86 8.35 1.21
CA PHE A 71 3.55 8.66 2.46
C PHE A 71 4.01 10.11 2.48
N TYR A 72 4.38 10.60 3.68
CA TYR A 72 4.97 11.92 3.84
C TYR A 72 6.43 11.82 4.24
N LEU A 73 7.26 12.65 3.64
CA LEU A 73 8.57 13.02 4.17
C LEU A 73 8.38 14.25 5.07
N VAL A 74 8.78 14.11 6.32
CA VAL A 74 8.56 15.13 7.35
C VAL A 74 9.86 15.51 8.03
N ALA A 75 9.93 16.71 8.57
CA ALA A 75 11.06 17.15 9.35
C ALA A 75 11.31 16.21 10.53
N ARG A 76 12.57 16.07 10.92
CA ARG A 76 12.92 15.26 12.08
C ARG A 76 12.30 15.83 13.34
N ASN A 77 11.37 15.13 13.92
CA ASN A 77 10.68 15.49 15.15
C ASN A 77 11.17 14.62 16.31
N ILE A 78 11.89 15.23 17.24
CA ILE A 78 12.41 14.56 18.44
C ILE A 78 11.48 14.70 19.66
N ASP A 79 10.44 15.53 19.56
CA ASP A 79 9.46 15.76 20.61
C ASP A 79 8.06 15.35 20.11
N PRO A 80 7.52 14.21 20.57
CA PRO A 80 6.23 13.71 20.11
C PRO A 80 5.04 14.61 20.51
N ALA A 81 5.23 15.59 21.39
CA ALA A 81 4.19 16.55 21.75
C ALA A 81 4.07 17.71 20.73
N LYS A 82 5.04 17.85 19.83
CA LYS A 82 4.99 18.87 18.77
C LYS A 82 4.27 18.35 17.53
N PRO A 83 3.60 19.24 16.78
CA PRO A 83 3.05 18.91 15.48
C PRO A 83 4.13 18.36 14.53
N ILE A 84 3.67 17.48 13.61
CA ILE A 84 4.49 17.04 12.49
C ILE A 84 4.58 18.18 11.48
N GLU A 85 5.80 18.51 11.06
CA GLU A 85 6.08 19.56 10.07
C GLU A 85 6.59 18.93 8.76
N PRO A 86 6.27 19.51 7.60
CA PRO A 86 6.84 19.07 6.33
C PRO A 86 8.37 19.17 6.32
N MET A 87 9.01 18.26 5.58
CA MET A 87 10.45 18.29 5.35
C MET A 87 10.87 19.59 4.66
N VAL A 88 12.07 20.07 4.97
CA VAL A 88 12.73 21.15 4.24
C VAL A 88 13.41 20.54 3.00
N GLY A 89 13.01 21.01 1.81
CA GLY A 89 13.60 20.56 0.56
C GLY A 89 15.02 21.13 0.32
N ARG A 90 15.67 20.72 -0.78
CA ARG A 90 17.03 21.14 -1.17
C ARG A 90 17.18 22.66 -1.31
N THR A 91 16.08 23.37 -1.52
CA THR A 91 16.08 24.84 -1.61
C THR A 91 16.19 25.55 -0.26
N GLY A 92 16.16 24.80 0.85
CA GLY A 92 16.13 25.35 2.22
C GLY A 92 14.79 25.94 2.63
N ARG A 93 13.73 25.72 1.84
CA ARG A 93 12.35 26.14 2.14
C ARG A 93 11.53 24.94 2.62
N ASN A 94 10.58 25.22 3.51
CA ASN A 94 9.57 24.21 3.85
C ASN A 94 8.77 23.83 2.60
N SER A 95 8.48 22.54 2.47
CA SER A 95 7.59 22.04 1.43
C SER A 95 6.23 22.72 1.51
N ALA A 96 5.66 23.02 0.37
CA ALA A 96 4.31 23.57 0.27
C ALA A 96 3.36 22.50 -0.28
N GLY A 97 2.14 22.47 0.24
CA GLY A 97 1.08 21.65 -0.28
C GLY A 97 0.55 22.13 -1.63
N ARG A 98 -0.33 21.31 -2.24
CA ARG A 98 -1.02 21.59 -3.51
C ARG A 98 -0.10 21.67 -4.74
N GLN A 99 0.99 20.90 -4.71
CA GLN A 99 1.95 20.80 -5.82
C GLN A 99 1.93 19.41 -6.49
N ALA A 100 0.79 18.74 -6.50
CA ALA A 100 0.65 17.44 -7.14
C ALA A 100 1.19 17.45 -8.58
N TYR A 101 1.93 16.41 -8.93
CA TYR A 101 2.59 16.21 -10.23
C TYR A 101 3.69 17.24 -10.59
N SER A 102 4.14 18.06 -9.64
CA SER A 102 5.21 19.01 -9.86
C SER A 102 6.58 18.34 -9.88
N LEU A 103 7.29 18.43 -11.00
CA LEU A 103 8.67 17.92 -11.11
C LEU A 103 9.64 18.68 -10.21
N SER A 104 9.49 20.00 -10.09
CA SER A 104 10.37 20.79 -9.21
C SER A 104 10.13 20.50 -7.74
N ALA A 105 8.91 20.13 -7.34
CA ALA A 105 8.63 19.73 -5.98
C ALA A 105 9.22 18.36 -5.65
N ILE A 106 9.14 17.40 -6.57
CA ILE A 106 9.75 16.07 -6.37
C ILE A 106 11.28 16.15 -6.34
N ASP A 107 11.88 17.04 -7.13
CA ASP A 107 13.32 17.29 -7.12
C ASP A 107 13.85 17.77 -5.76
N ASP A 108 13.02 18.39 -4.94
CA ASP A 108 13.40 18.82 -3.58
C ASP A 108 13.74 17.64 -2.68
N TYR A 109 13.27 16.43 -3.02
CA TYR A 109 13.50 15.18 -2.29
C TYR A 109 14.46 14.23 -3.01
N GLY A 110 15.13 14.70 -4.08
CA GLY A 110 15.99 13.89 -4.95
C GLY A 110 16.91 12.92 -4.18
N PRO A 111 17.72 13.37 -3.21
CA PRO A 111 18.61 12.46 -2.49
C PRO A 111 17.91 11.31 -1.74
N VAL A 112 16.73 11.56 -1.17
CA VAL A 112 15.93 10.50 -0.52
C VAL A 112 15.39 9.53 -1.56
N ILE A 113 14.92 10.05 -2.69
CA ILE A 113 14.37 9.27 -3.80
C ILE A 113 15.45 8.40 -4.42
N ASP A 114 16.66 8.94 -4.61
CA ASP A 114 17.80 8.18 -5.15
C ASP A 114 18.14 6.98 -4.26
N ASP A 115 18.19 7.17 -2.93
CA ASP A 115 18.40 6.07 -1.98
C ASP A 115 17.22 5.07 -1.99
N ILE A 116 15.98 5.52 -2.15
CA ILE A 116 14.82 4.61 -2.28
C ILE A 116 14.99 3.72 -3.52
N TYR A 117 15.38 4.26 -4.66
CA TYR A 117 15.63 3.48 -5.87
C TYR A 117 16.80 2.52 -5.72
N GLU A 118 17.93 2.99 -5.16
CA GLU A 118 19.11 2.16 -4.91
C GLU A 118 18.78 0.98 -4.00
N PHE A 119 18.08 1.23 -2.89
CA PHE A 119 17.71 0.19 -1.94
C PHE A 119 16.69 -0.78 -2.55
N ALA A 120 15.74 -0.29 -3.34
CA ALA A 120 14.77 -1.12 -4.04
C ALA A 120 15.45 -2.05 -5.05
N GLU A 121 16.42 -1.55 -5.82
CA GLU A 121 17.20 -2.34 -6.78
C GLU A 121 17.98 -3.46 -6.06
N ILE A 122 18.67 -3.15 -4.95
CA ILE A 122 19.40 -4.14 -4.15
C ILE A 122 18.45 -5.21 -3.59
N GLN A 123 17.22 -4.82 -3.23
CA GLN A 123 16.21 -5.74 -2.71
C GLN A 123 15.44 -6.50 -3.81
N GLY A 124 15.63 -6.15 -5.07
CA GLY A 124 14.93 -6.73 -6.20
C GLY A 124 13.46 -6.32 -6.33
N PHE A 125 13.11 -5.13 -5.81
CA PHE A 125 11.75 -4.57 -5.90
C PHE A 125 11.61 -3.70 -7.16
N GLU A 126 10.48 -3.84 -7.85
CA GLU A 126 10.20 -3.09 -9.07
C GLU A 126 9.29 -1.89 -8.77
N ILE A 127 9.86 -0.69 -8.83
CA ILE A 127 9.11 0.57 -8.77
C ILE A 127 8.60 0.90 -10.18
N ASP A 128 7.29 1.07 -10.35
CA ASP A 128 6.68 1.52 -11.60
C ASP A 128 6.80 3.04 -11.77
N GLY A 129 6.68 3.79 -10.67
CA GLY A 129 6.87 5.23 -10.65
C GLY A 129 6.79 5.85 -9.26
N ILE A 130 7.32 7.09 -9.17
CA ILE A 130 7.17 7.97 -8.00
C ILE A 130 6.46 9.25 -8.46
N THR A 131 5.50 9.70 -7.67
CA THR A 131 4.71 10.90 -7.95
C THR A 131 4.70 11.83 -6.74
N GLN A 132 4.80 13.14 -7.00
CA GLN A 132 4.49 14.15 -5.98
C GLN A 132 2.99 14.24 -5.82
N GLU A 133 2.52 14.07 -4.60
CA GLU A 133 1.12 14.16 -4.22
C GLU A 133 0.69 15.56 -3.74
N GLY A 134 -0.58 15.71 -3.34
CA GLY A 134 -1.16 17.01 -3.00
C GLY A 134 -0.64 17.61 -1.70
N GLY A 135 -0.14 16.83 -0.76
CA GLY A 135 0.35 17.28 0.54
C GLY A 135 1.78 17.81 0.51
N ALA A 136 2.11 18.66 1.48
CA ALA A 136 3.47 19.16 1.64
C ALA A 136 4.42 18.04 2.04
N GLY A 137 5.30 17.63 1.14
CA GLY A 137 6.20 16.49 1.33
C GLY A 137 5.55 15.12 1.11
N GLN A 138 4.37 15.08 0.51
CA GLN A 138 3.67 13.83 0.20
C GLN A 138 4.12 13.25 -1.14
N LEU A 139 4.49 11.99 -1.11
CA LEU A 139 4.89 11.20 -2.28
C LEU A 139 4.02 9.96 -2.40
N GLU A 140 3.88 9.46 -3.61
CA GLU A 140 3.28 8.17 -3.93
C GLU A 140 4.29 7.31 -4.68
N ILE A 141 4.43 6.05 -4.28
CA ILE A 141 5.20 5.04 -5.01
C ILE A 141 4.25 3.95 -5.48
N ASN A 142 4.32 3.68 -6.77
CA ASN A 142 3.58 2.62 -7.42
C ASN A 142 4.46 1.40 -7.62
N LEU A 143 4.02 0.25 -7.10
CA LEU A 143 4.67 -1.04 -7.34
C LEU A 143 4.05 -1.73 -8.55
N ARG A 144 4.87 -2.45 -9.31
CA ARG A 144 4.39 -3.24 -10.44
C ARG A 144 3.38 -4.29 -9.98
N HIS A 145 2.28 -4.45 -10.73
CA HIS A 145 1.23 -5.41 -10.43
C HIS A 145 1.73 -6.86 -10.40
N GLY A 146 1.14 -7.69 -9.53
CA GLY A 146 1.55 -9.09 -9.41
C GLY A 146 0.77 -9.91 -8.39
N ASP A 147 1.45 -10.92 -7.87
CA ASP A 147 0.92 -11.83 -6.86
C ASP A 147 0.62 -11.11 -5.55
N PRO A 148 -0.58 -11.29 -4.95
CA PRO A 148 -0.96 -10.56 -3.75
C PRO A 148 -0.05 -10.79 -2.54
N VAL A 149 0.40 -12.03 -2.30
CA VAL A 149 1.25 -12.35 -1.13
C VAL A 149 2.63 -11.72 -1.31
N LYS A 150 3.21 -11.87 -2.51
CA LYS A 150 4.50 -11.25 -2.83
C LYS A 150 4.45 -9.74 -2.68
N LEU A 151 3.43 -9.07 -3.24
CA LEU A 151 3.32 -7.62 -3.16
C LEU A 151 3.01 -7.12 -1.75
N ALA A 152 2.25 -7.86 -0.94
CA ALA A 152 2.06 -7.53 0.47
C ALA A 152 3.39 -7.62 1.25
N ASP A 153 4.21 -8.63 0.98
CA ASP A 153 5.57 -8.78 1.52
C ASP A 153 6.46 -7.59 1.09
N GLU A 154 6.39 -7.21 -0.20
CA GLU A 154 7.13 -6.06 -0.73
C GLU A 154 6.69 -4.75 -0.07
N VAL A 155 5.39 -4.46 0.06
CA VAL A 155 4.88 -3.28 0.77
C VAL A 155 5.38 -3.24 2.21
N PHE A 156 5.42 -4.39 2.89
CA PHE A 156 5.94 -4.48 4.25
C PHE A 156 7.42 -4.07 4.34
N PHE A 157 8.26 -4.59 3.45
CA PHE A 157 9.68 -4.23 3.36
C PHE A 157 9.88 -2.79 2.87
N PHE A 158 9.08 -2.34 1.91
CA PHE A 158 9.15 -0.99 1.37
C PHE A 158 8.89 0.09 2.41
N LYS A 159 7.93 -0.11 3.31
CA LYS A 159 7.71 0.81 4.44
C LYS A 159 8.96 0.99 5.30
N ARG A 160 9.72 -0.08 5.49
CA ARG A 160 11.00 -0.03 6.21
C ARG A 160 12.08 0.66 5.39
N LEU A 161 12.23 0.26 4.14
CA LEU A 161 13.19 0.83 3.19
C LEU A 161 13.06 2.36 3.11
N ILE A 162 11.86 2.87 2.89
CA ILE A 162 11.59 4.32 2.79
C ILE A 162 11.94 5.03 4.09
N ARG A 163 11.64 4.44 5.27
CA ARG A 163 12.03 5.03 6.56
C ARG A 163 13.55 5.13 6.72
N GLU A 164 14.26 4.09 6.33
CA GLU A 164 15.73 4.07 6.43
C GLU A 164 16.39 5.04 5.43
N ALA A 165 15.86 5.15 4.20
CA ALA A 165 16.29 6.15 3.25
C ALA A 165 16.06 7.57 3.79
N ALA A 166 14.89 7.85 4.37
CA ALA A 166 14.61 9.15 4.98
C ALA A 166 15.57 9.48 6.13
N LEU A 167 15.86 8.50 6.99
CA LEU A 167 16.80 8.67 8.11
C LEU A 167 18.22 9.06 7.67
N LYS A 168 18.70 8.57 6.52
CA LYS A 168 19.99 8.99 5.95
C LYS A 168 20.06 10.49 5.63
N HIS A 169 18.92 11.10 5.37
CA HIS A 169 18.79 12.51 4.96
C HIS A 169 18.17 13.40 6.05
N ASP A 170 18.33 13.00 7.32
CA ASP A 170 17.87 13.75 8.50
C ASP A 170 16.38 14.14 8.48
N CYS A 171 15.55 13.29 7.88
CA CYS A 171 14.10 13.41 7.88
C CYS A 171 13.44 12.09 8.27
N PHE A 172 12.12 12.11 8.48
CA PHE A 172 11.34 10.91 8.74
C PHE A 172 10.35 10.66 7.61
N ALA A 173 10.09 9.39 7.32
CA ALA A 173 8.96 8.97 6.49
C ALA A 173 7.83 8.46 7.38
N THR A 174 6.62 8.98 7.18
CA THR A 174 5.44 8.55 7.92
C THR A 174 4.37 7.98 6.98
N PHE A 175 3.80 6.86 7.40
CA PHE A 175 2.69 6.16 6.74
C PHE A 175 1.37 6.32 7.51
N MET A 176 1.27 7.32 8.39
CA MET A 176 0.01 7.67 9.05
C MET A 176 -1.04 8.05 8.02
N ALA A 177 -2.28 7.59 8.21
CA ALA A 177 -3.37 7.93 7.30
C ALA A 177 -3.68 9.43 7.24
N LYS A 178 -3.43 10.19 8.32
CA LYS A 178 -3.60 11.64 8.39
C LYS A 178 -2.54 12.26 9.28
N PRO A 179 -1.29 12.45 8.78
CA PRO A 179 -0.19 12.94 9.62
C PRO A 179 -0.30 14.43 9.95
N ILE A 180 -0.81 15.25 9.01
CA ILE A 180 -0.88 16.71 9.14
C ILE A 180 -2.31 17.16 8.96
N GLU A 181 -2.82 17.95 9.90
CA GLU A 181 -4.15 18.57 9.81
C GLU A 181 -4.20 19.56 8.65
N GLY A 182 -5.30 19.55 7.88
CA GLY A 182 -5.46 20.42 6.71
C GLY A 182 -4.78 19.92 5.43
N GLU A 183 -3.81 18.98 5.51
CA GLU A 183 -3.20 18.35 4.35
C GLU A 183 -3.96 17.06 3.93
N PRO A 184 -3.80 16.55 2.72
CA PRO A 184 -4.35 15.25 2.31
C PRO A 184 -3.93 14.10 3.23
N GLY A 185 -4.74 13.04 3.30
CA GLY A 185 -4.38 11.78 3.95
C GLY A 185 -3.52 10.91 3.04
N SER A 186 -2.89 9.88 3.62
CA SER A 186 -2.14 8.87 2.87
C SER A 186 -2.96 7.60 2.72
N ALA A 187 -3.17 7.18 1.49
CA ALA A 187 -3.87 5.96 1.11
C ALA A 187 -2.91 4.83 0.73
N MET A 188 -3.42 3.62 0.80
CA MET A 188 -2.93 2.48 0.05
C MET A 188 -4.05 2.03 -0.89
N HIS A 189 -4.19 2.73 -2.03
CA HIS A 189 -5.14 2.27 -3.04
C HIS A 189 -4.69 0.92 -3.58
N VAL A 190 -5.62 -0.01 -3.74
CA VAL A 190 -5.29 -1.33 -4.26
C VAL A 190 -6.10 -1.57 -5.52
N HIS A 191 -5.41 -1.74 -6.64
CA HIS A 191 -5.99 -2.18 -7.89
C HIS A 191 -6.12 -3.70 -7.88
N HIS A 192 -7.26 -4.19 -8.34
CA HIS A 192 -7.56 -5.61 -8.40
C HIS A 192 -7.96 -6.02 -9.80
N SER A 193 -7.41 -7.14 -10.27
CA SER A 193 -7.92 -7.92 -11.37
C SER A 193 -7.82 -9.41 -11.05
N VAL A 194 -8.48 -10.24 -11.83
CA VAL A 194 -8.44 -11.69 -11.68
C VAL A 194 -8.19 -12.31 -13.05
N ILE A 195 -7.24 -13.23 -13.13
CA ILE A 195 -6.95 -13.95 -14.37
C ILE A 195 -7.28 -15.44 -14.23
N ASP A 196 -7.66 -16.06 -15.35
CA ASP A 196 -7.86 -17.51 -15.43
C ASP A 196 -6.52 -18.25 -15.63
N ALA A 197 -6.59 -19.59 -15.72
CA ALA A 197 -5.42 -20.45 -15.93
C ALA A 197 -4.68 -20.18 -17.27
N ASN A 198 -5.31 -19.48 -18.22
CA ASN A 198 -4.71 -19.09 -19.50
C ASN A 198 -4.17 -17.65 -19.47
N GLY A 199 -4.21 -16.99 -18.32
CA GLY A 199 -3.77 -15.59 -18.17
C GLY A 199 -4.77 -14.55 -18.69
N ARG A 200 -6.03 -14.93 -19.01
CA ARG A 200 -7.06 -14.01 -19.48
C ARG A 200 -7.71 -13.30 -18.29
N ASN A 201 -7.86 -12.00 -18.39
CA ASN A 201 -8.54 -11.19 -17.39
C ASN A 201 -10.05 -11.54 -17.36
N LEU A 202 -10.55 -12.01 -16.21
CA LEU A 202 -11.95 -12.37 -16.01
C LEU A 202 -12.92 -11.20 -16.09
N PHE A 203 -12.43 -9.98 -15.95
CA PHE A 203 -13.24 -8.77 -16.09
C PHE A 203 -13.44 -8.35 -17.54
N ASN A 204 -12.71 -8.98 -18.49
CA ASN A 204 -12.75 -8.70 -19.90
C ASN A 204 -13.64 -9.74 -20.66
N GLY A 205 -14.83 -9.32 -21.02
CA GLY A 205 -15.77 -10.14 -21.81
C GLY A 205 -15.53 -10.12 -23.31
N LYS A 206 -16.33 -10.88 -24.04
CA LYS A 206 -16.30 -10.92 -25.50
C LYS A 206 -16.53 -9.50 -26.07
N GLY A 207 -15.72 -9.12 -27.06
CA GLY A 207 -15.82 -7.80 -27.68
C GLY A 207 -15.33 -6.65 -26.79
N GLY A 208 -14.62 -6.93 -25.69
CA GLY A 208 -14.06 -5.91 -24.80
C GLY A 208 -15.05 -5.37 -23.77
N GLY A 209 -16.25 -5.92 -23.67
CA GLY A 209 -17.23 -5.56 -22.64
C GLY A 209 -16.84 -6.02 -21.23
N GLU A 210 -17.58 -5.57 -20.22
CA GLU A 210 -17.45 -6.07 -18.84
C GLU A 210 -18.21 -7.40 -18.68
N THR A 211 -17.77 -8.18 -17.71
CA THR A 211 -18.38 -9.48 -17.38
C THR A 211 -19.22 -9.41 -16.11
N ASP A 212 -20.04 -10.43 -15.85
CA ASP A 212 -20.72 -10.58 -14.57
C ASP A 212 -19.73 -10.66 -13.41
N ALA A 213 -18.59 -11.32 -13.60
CA ALA A 213 -17.52 -11.39 -12.59
C ALA A 213 -16.98 -10.01 -12.19
N PHE A 214 -16.89 -9.06 -13.14
CA PHE A 214 -16.52 -7.68 -12.86
C PHE A 214 -17.54 -7.00 -11.92
N PHE A 215 -18.82 -7.11 -12.23
CA PHE A 215 -19.88 -6.49 -11.40
C PHE A 215 -20.04 -7.21 -10.06
N HIS A 216 -19.89 -8.53 -10.02
CA HIS A 216 -19.91 -9.30 -8.77
C HIS A 216 -18.74 -8.90 -7.85
N PHE A 217 -17.56 -8.62 -8.40
CA PHE A 217 -16.43 -8.15 -7.61
C PHE A 217 -16.70 -6.76 -6.97
N ILE A 218 -17.28 -5.84 -7.74
CA ILE A 218 -17.71 -4.52 -7.23
C ILE A 218 -18.74 -4.70 -6.12
N GLY A 219 -19.79 -5.51 -6.36
CA GLY A 219 -20.83 -5.78 -5.38
C GLY A 219 -20.28 -6.41 -4.10
N GLY A 220 -19.31 -7.33 -4.22
CA GLY A 220 -18.61 -7.93 -3.08
C GLY A 220 -17.83 -6.89 -2.26
N LEU A 221 -17.14 -5.94 -2.90
CA LEU A 221 -16.50 -4.84 -2.19
C LEU A 221 -17.53 -3.98 -1.46
N GLN A 222 -18.64 -3.60 -2.11
CA GLN A 222 -19.69 -2.79 -1.49
C GLN A 222 -20.33 -3.49 -0.28
N GLU A 223 -20.58 -4.78 -0.36
CA GLU A 223 -21.18 -5.59 0.71
C GLU A 223 -20.23 -5.74 1.91
N HIS A 224 -18.94 -5.97 1.68
CA HIS A 224 -18.02 -6.39 2.74
C HIS A 224 -17.17 -5.25 3.31
N MET A 225 -16.96 -4.14 2.58
CA MET A 225 -16.16 -3.02 3.06
C MET A 225 -16.63 -2.40 4.38
N PRO A 226 -17.94 -2.27 4.69
CA PRO A 226 -18.36 -1.77 6.00
C PRO A 226 -17.82 -2.60 7.17
N SER A 227 -17.74 -3.93 6.99
CA SER A 227 -17.17 -4.81 8.01
C SER A 227 -15.64 -4.81 7.98
N ALA A 228 -15.03 -4.60 6.83
CA ALA A 228 -13.59 -4.57 6.65
C ALA A 228 -12.93 -3.27 7.15
N ILE A 229 -13.72 -2.21 7.44
CA ILE A 229 -13.17 -0.91 7.87
C ILE A 229 -12.24 -1.03 9.07
N ALA A 230 -12.51 -1.96 9.98
CA ALA A 230 -11.70 -2.20 11.17
C ALA A 230 -10.27 -2.67 10.86
N VAL A 231 -10.03 -3.24 9.67
CA VAL A 231 -8.70 -3.70 9.24
C VAL A 231 -8.04 -2.77 8.23
N ILE A 232 -8.84 -2.05 7.41
CA ILE A 232 -8.30 -1.09 6.43
C ILE A 232 -8.12 0.32 7.02
N ALA A 233 -8.70 0.60 8.20
CA ALA A 233 -8.56 1.83 8.96
C ALA A 233 -8.42 1.49 10.46
N PRO A 234 -7.28 0.87 10.87
CA PRO A 234 -7.16 0.21 12.18
C PRO A 234 -6.94 1.15 13.37
N TYR A 235 -6.61 2.43 13.12
CA TYR A 235 -6.27 3.39 14.17
C TYR A 235 -7.24 4.56 14.23
N VAL A 236 -7.28 5.26 15.36
CA VAL A 236 -8.07 6.50 15.50
C VAL A 236 -7.65 7.54 14.44
N ASN A 237 -6.36 7.62 14.13
CA ASN A 237 -5.86 8.51 13.07
C ASN A 237 -6.38 8.13 11.70
N SER A 238 -6.62 6.84 11.41
CA SER A 238 -7.11 6.37 10.12
C SER A 238 -8.46 7.02 9.76
N TYR A 239 -9.34 7.17 10.74
CA TYR A 239 -10.67 7.78 10.53
C TYR A 239 -10.61 9.28 10.23
N ARG A 240 -9.54 9.98 10.60
CA ARG A 240 -9.34 11.39 10.27
C ARG A 240 -9.08 11.63 8.78
N ARG A 241 -8.78 10.57 8.03
CA ARG A 241 -8.64 10.63 6.57
C ARG A 241 -10.01 10.73 5.88
N TYR A 242 -11.04 10.10 6.43
CA TYR A 242 -12.38 10.04 5.84
C TYR A 242 -13.22 11.27 6.22
N VAL A 243 -12.91 12.40 5.61
CA VAL A 243 -13.67 13.64 5.81
C VAL A 243 -14.24 14.13 4.47
N PRO A 244 -15.47 14.67 4.45
CA PRO A 244 -16.04 15.26 3.25
C PRO A 244 -15.11 16.31 2.64
N ASP A 245 -15.20 16.49 1.33
CA ASP A 245 -14.43 17.46 0.55
C ASP A 245 -12.90 17.30 0.62
N SER A 246 -12.45 16.10 1.02
CA SER A 246 -11.05 15.69 0.94
C SER A 246 -10.79 14.76 -0.25
N ALA A 247 -9.51 14.46 -0.51
CA ALA A 247 -9.12 13.50 -1.55
C ALA A 247 -9.53 12.05 -1.23
N ALA A 248 -9.82 11.74 0.05
CA ALA A 248 -10.26 10.42 0.46
C ALA A 248 -11.78 10.25 0.27
N PRO A 249 -12.23 9.13 -0.32
CA PRO A 249 -13.66 8.86 -0.46
C PRO A 249 -14.29 8.55 0.90
N VAL A 250 -15.54 9.01 1.10
CA VAL A 250 -16.36 8.76 2.30
C VAL A 250 -17.58 7.89 1.99
N ASN A 251 -17.57 7.20 0.88
CA ASN A 251 -18.69 6.40 0.37
C ASN A 251 -18.19 5.07 -0.21
N LEU A 252 -19.14 4.18 -0.51
CA LEU A 252 -18.92 2.88 -1.16
C LEU A 252 -19.44 2.85 -2.59
N GLU A 253 -19.77 4.02 -3.13
CA GLU A 253 -20.16 4.13 -4.51
C GLU A 253 -19.03 3.72 -5.45
N TRP A 254 -19.40 3.30 -6.65
CA TRP A 254 -18.44 3.04 -7.69
C TRP A 254 -18.66 3.94 -8.91
N GLY A 255 -17.62 4.23 -9.63
CA GLY A 255 -17.70 5.07 -10.83
C GLY A 255 -16.54 4.87 -11.78
N ARG A 256 -16.83 5.06 -13.09
CA ARG A 256 -15.80 5.05 -14.13
C ARG A 256 -15.03 6.34 -14.07
N ASP A 257 -13.71 6.20 -13.91
CA ASP A 257 -12.73 7.28 -13.76
C ASP A 257 -13.12 8.39 -12.76
N ASN A 258 -13.86 8.00 -11.71
CA ASN A 258 -14.32 8.92 -10.69
C ASN A 258 -13.52 8.75 -9.38
N ARG A 259 -12.68 9.73 -9.08
CA ARG A 259 -11.82 9.73 -7.87
C ARG A 259 -12.56 10.08 -6.58
N THR A 260 -13.85 10.50 -6.65
CA THR A 260 -14.66 10.79 -5.47
C THR A 260 -15.38 9.56 -4.90
N THR A 261 -15.33 8.43 -5.61
CA THR A 261 -15.95 7.16 -5.20
C THR A 261 -14.98 6.28 -4.45
N GLY A 262 -15.48 5.47 -3.51
CA GLY A 262 -14.70 4.48 -2.78
C GLY A 262 -14.15 3.37 -3.68
N ILE A 263 -14.86 3.08 -4.77
CA ILE A 263 -14.48 2.09 -5.78
C ILE A 263 -14.40 2.81 -7.13
N ARG A 264 -13.20 2.90 -7.69
CA ARG A 264 -12.97 3.53 -9.00
C ARG A 264 -12.66 2.48 -10.05
N ILE A 265 -13.18 2.70 -11.26
CA ILE A 265 -12.84 1.92 -12.44
C ILE A 265 -11.97 2.78 -13.34
N PRO A 266 -10.64 2.62 -13.30
CA PRO A 266 -9.73 3.41 -14.13
C PRO A 266 -9.96 3.17 -15.62
N ILE A 267 -9.70 4.16 -16.45
CA ILE A 267 -9.65 3.99 -17.89
C ILE A 267 -8.51 3.03 -18.23
N SER A 268 -8.78 2.02 -19.02
CA SER A 268 -7.78 1.03 -19.44
C SER A 268 -8.24 0.28 -20.69
N GLU A 269 -7.30 -0.34 -21.36
CA GLU A 269 -7.61 -1.37 -22.36
C GLU A 269 -8.38 -2.52 -21.72
N PRO A 270 -9.27 -3.21 -22.46
CA PRO A 270 -10.08 -4.31 -21.91
C PRO A 270 -9.27 -5.42 -21.21
N SER A 271 -8.09 -5.75 -21.74
CA SER A 271 -7.18 -6.75 -21.15
C SER A 271 -6.56 -6.32 -19.82
N ALA A 272 -6.44 -5.01 -19.59
CA ALA A 272 -5.90 -4.40 -18.37
C ALA A 272 -7.00 -3.88 -17.43
N ARG A 273 -8.26 -4.32 -17.64
CA ARG A 273 -9.40 -3.89 -16.81
C ARG A 273 -9.19 -4.29 -15.36
N ARG A 274 -9.39 -3.32 -14.45
CA ARG A 274 -9.16 -3.46 -13.04
C ARG A 274 -10.15 -2.63 -12.24
N ILE A 275 -10.26 -2.94 -10.97
CA ILE A 275 -11.08 -2.24 -9.99
C ILE A 275 -10.15 -1.70 -8.93
N GLU A 276 -10.22 -0.41 -8.66
CA GLU A 276 -9.43 0.28 -7.64
C GLU A 276 -10.26 0.47 -6.37
N ASN A 277 -9.80 -0.15 -5.27
CA ASN A 277 -10.33 0.11 -3.93
C ASN A 277 -9.54 1.27 -3.31
N ARG A 278 -10.20 2.41 -3.09
CA ARG A 278 -9.61 3.66 -2.62
C ARG A 278 -9.75 3.89 -1.12
N LEU A 279 -10.39 2.95 -0.42
CA LEU A 279 -10.67 3.10 1.01
C LEU A 279 -9.47 2.82 1.92
N PRO A 280 -8.59 1.82 1.67
CA PRO A 280 -7.51 1.50 2.59
C PRO A 280 -6.60 2.71 2.87
N GLY A 281 -6.33 2.96 4.16
CA GLY A 281 -5.29 3.89 4.59
C GLY A 281 -3.90 3.26 4.49
N MET A 282 -2.85 4.08 4.32
CA MET A 282 -1.48 3.55 4.25
C MET A 282 -1.00 2.95 5.58
N ASP A 283 -1.68 3.24 6.67
CA ASP A 283 -1.40 2.70 8.00
C ASP A 283 -1.97 1.29 8.24
N CYS A 284 -2.78 0.76 7.31
CA CYS A 284 -3.27 -0.61 7.42
C CYS A 284 -2.17 -1.66 7.22
N ASN A 285 -2.49 -2.89 7.63
CA ASN A 285 -1.65 -4.06 7.35
C ASN A 285 -1.75 -4.41 5.86
N PRO A 286 -0.63 -4.64 5.15
CA PRO A 286 -0.65 -4.87 3.70
C PRO A 286 -1.24 -6.23 3.28
N TYR A 287 -1.40 -7.20 4.20
CA TYR A 287 -1.90 -8.55 3.90
C TYR A 287 -3.40 -8.67 3.85
#